data_39765576d2f0f9e1a4e3af4853ca4b35
#
_entry.id   39765576d2f0f9e1a4e3af4853ca4b35
#
_cell.length_a   1.000
_cell.length_b   1.000
_cell.length_c   1.000
_cell.angle_alpha   90.00
_cell.angle_beta   90.00
_cell.angle_gamma   90.00
#
_symmetry.space_group_name_H-M   'P 1'
#
loop_
_entity.id
_entity.type
_entity.pdbx_description
1 polymer ?
#
loop_
_entity_poly.entity_id
_entity_poly.type
_entity_poly.pdbx_seq_one_letter_code
_entity_poly.pdbx_strand_id
1 'polypeptide(L)'
;MMLMADNTFKRYELKYMLDREQYEQIMSEMIRYMQPDRFAHSQIINIYFDTPSHRLIRDSIEKPVYKEKLRLRSYGVPDDDSEVFIELKKKYKSVVYKRRLEVPEQEAMDYLVGGQPLHKDCQIGREIDYFMQVYKDLEPAVVLSYERDSYKGIDDPELRITFDYNILWQNDDLTLQK
;
A
#
# COMPACT_ATOMS: atom_id res chain seq x y z
N MET A 1 11.71 2.64 -26.26
CA MET A 1 10.99 3.75 -25.61
C MET A 1 10.15 3.12 -24.51
N MET A 2 10.72 3.04 -23.31
CA MET A 2 10.10 2.40 -22.14
C MET A 2 9.02 3.37 -21.65
N LEU A 3 7.75 3.00 -21.74
CA LEU A 3 6.64 3.76 -21.17
C LEU A 3 6.90 3.87 -19.66
N MET A 4 7.24 5.07 -19.20
CA MET A 4 7.24 5.35 -17.76
C MET A 4 5.82 5.09 -17.27
N ALA A 5 5.67 4.04 -16.44
CA ALA A 5 4.40 3.80 -15.77
C ALA A 5 4.04 5.05 -14.98
N ASP A 6 2.85 5.58 -15.22
CA ASP A 6 2.36 6.75 -14.48
C ASP A 6 2.17 6.35 -13.01
N ASN A 7 3.17 6.67 -12.19
CA ASN A 7 3.23 6.31 -10.77
C ASN A 7 2.35 7.24 -9.88
N THR A 8 1.48 8.02 -10.51
CA THR A 8 0.54 8.93 -9.83
C THR A 8 -0.89 8.54 -10.17
N PHE A 9 -1.64 8.10 -9.15
CA PHE A 9 -3.03 7.69 -9.32
C PHE A 9 -3.98 8.61 -8.55
N LYS A 10 -5.01 9.10 -9.23
CA LYS A 10 -6.14 9.81 -8.63
C LYS A 10 -7.38 8.94 -8.79
N ARG A 11 -7.91 8.42 -7.68
CA ARG A 11 -9.07 7.53 -7.68
C ARG A 11 -10.00 7.82 -6.51
N TYR A 12 -11.28 7.56 -6.73
CA TYR A 12 -12.25 7.43 -5.64
C TYR A 12 -12.17 6.01 -5.09
N GLU A 13 -12.10 5.88 -3.77
CA GLU A 13 -12.04 4.60 -3.08
C GLU A 13 -13.14 4.58 -2.01
N LEU A 14 -14.05 3.62 -2.12
CA LEU A 14 -15.05 3.31 -1.12
C LEU A 14 -14.68 1.99 -0.44
N LYS A 15 -14.91 1.89 0.86
CA LYS A 15 -14.60 0.70 1.65
C LYS A 15 -15.82 0.28 2.44
N TYR A 16 -16.11 -1.00 2.37
CA TYR A 16 -17.22 -1.64 3.07
C TYR A 16 -16.70 -2.80 3.89
N MET A 17 -17.26 -2.98 5.08
CA MET A 17 -17.14 -4.23 5.84
C MET A 17 -18.27 -5.12 5.42
N LEU A 18 -17.95 -6.36 5.05
CA LEU A 18 -18.93 -7.35 4.62
C LEU A 18 -18.91 -8.53 5.59
N ASP A 19 -20.08 -9.05 5.91
CA ASP A 19 -20.21 -10.38 6.44
C ASP A 19 -20.19 -11.42 5.28
N ARG A 20 -20.24 -12.70 5.65
CA ARG A 20 -20.15 -13.79 4.68
C ARG A 20 -21.34 -13.80 3.71
N GLU A 21 -22.54 -13.56 4.23
CA GLU A 21 -23.77 -13.58 3.41
C GLU A 21 -23.74 -12.44 2.39
N GLN A 22 -23.36 -11.23 2.81
CA GLN A 22 -23.21 -10.07 1.93
C GLN A 22 -22.13 -10.32 0.85
N TYR A 23 -21.02 -10.94 1.22
CA TYR A 23 -19.97 -11.32 0.27
C TYR A 23 -20.50 -12.28 -0.79
N GLU A 24 -21.20 -13.37 -0.38
CA GLU A 24 -21.76 -14.37 -1.29
C GLU A 24 -22.81 -13.75 -2.22
N GLN A 25 -23.65 -12.86 -1.73
CA GLN A 25 -24.64 -12.13 -2.53
C GLN A 25 -23.97 -11.23 -3.57
N ILE A 26 -22.96 -10.44 -3.16
CA ILE A 26 -22.21 -9.57 -4.07
C ILE A 26 -21.53 -10.41 -5.14
N MET A 27 -20.87 -11.51 -4.78
CA MET A 27 -20.17 -12.37 -5.73
C MET A 27 -21.13 -12.97 -6.76
N SER A 28 -22.33 -13.40 -6.35
CA SER A 28 -23.32 -13.99 -7.25
C SER A 28 -23.80 -13.02 -8.34
N GLU A 29 -23.91 -11.73 -8.02
CA GLU A 29 -24.33 -10.70 -8.97
C GLU A 29 -23.16 -10.11 -9.75
N MET A 30 -22.03 -9.94 -9.09
CA MET A 30 -20.85 -9.27 -9.65
C MET A 30 -20.26 -10.04 -10.85
N ILE A 31 -20.32 -11.36 -10.86
CA ILE A 31 -19.78 -12.21 -11.94
C ILE A 31 -20.32 -11.87 -13.33
N ARG A 32 -21.47 -11.21 -13.42
CA ARG A 32 -22.07 -10.78 -14.69
C ARG A 32 -21.42 -9.52 -15.25
N TYR A 33 -20.78 -8.71 -14.39
CA TYR A 33 -20.27 -7.38 -14.73
C TYR A 33 -18.76 -7.26 -14.56
N MET A 34 -18.15 -8.20 -13.82
CA MET A 34 -16.76 -8.15 -13.43
C MET A 34 -16.05 -9.45 -13.80
N GLN A 35 -14.77 -9.34 -14.11
CA GLN A 35 -13.90 -10.49 -14.35
C GLN A 35 -12.63 -10.35 -13.47
N PRO A 36 -11.97 -11.46 -13.12
CA PRO A 36 -10.68 -11.42 -12.45
C PRO A 36 -9.72 -10.51 -13.21
N ASP A 37 -8.98 -9.68 -12.50
CA ASP A 37 -7.96 -8.87 -13.14
C ASP A 37 -6.66 -9.66 -13.37
N ARG A 38 -5.60 -9.00 -13.88
CA ARG A 38 -4.30 -9.64 -14.13
C ARG A 38 -3.71 -10.30 -12.88
N PHE A 39 -4.03 -9.78 -11.69
CA PHE A 39 -3.57 -10.27 -10.41
C PHE A 39 -4.77 -10.77 -9.60
N ALA A 40 -5.52 -11.73 -10.17
CA ALA A 40 -6.78 -12.23 -9.63
C ALA A 40 -6.73 -12.53 -8.13
N HIS A 41 -5.62 -13.12 -7.67
CA HIS A 41 -5.37 -13.40 -6.26
C HIS A 41 -3.95 -12.98 -5.89
N SER A 42 -3.79 -12.36 -4.71
CA SER A 42 -2.49 -11.89 -4.21
C SER A 42 -2.45 -11.93 -2.69
N GLN A 43 -1.38 -12.48 -2.14
CA GLN A 43 -0.99 -12.22 -0.76
C GLN A 43 -0.29 -10.86 -0.72
N ILE A 44 -0.69 -9.99 0.20
CA ILE A 44 -0.11 -8.66 0.35
C ILE A 44 0.42 -8.51 1.76
N ILE A 45 1.70 -8.14 1.87
CA ILE A 45 2.36 -7.87 3.14
C ILE A 45 2.79 -6.41 3.14
N ASN A 46 2.58 -5.72 4.27
CA ASN A 46 2.95 -4.31 4.40
C ASN A 46 3.62 -4.06 5.75
N ILE A 47 4.67 -3.25 5.74
CA ILE A 47 5.17 -2.59 6.94
C ILE A 47 4.70 -1.13 6.89
N TYR A 48 3.96 -0.69 7.89
CA TYR A 48 3.62 0.73 8.05
C TYR A 48 4.63 1.39 8.97
N PHE A 49 5.05 2.59 8.58
CA PHE A 49 5.97 3.42 9.35
C PHE A 49 5.21 4.49 10.11
N ASP A 50 5.61 4.76 11.34
CA ASP A 50 5.06 5.82 12.17
C ASP A 50 6.16 6.37 13.09
N THR A 51 5.89 7.46 13.77
CA THR A 51 6.74 7.96 14.84
C THR A 51 6.54 7.16 16.13
N PRO A 52 7.49 7.13 17.08
CA PRO A 52 7.32 6.47 18.37
C PRO A 52 6.06 6.89 19.13
N SER A 53 5.57 8.10 18.87
CA SER A 53 4.32 8.61 19.43
C SER A 53 3.08 8.23 18.65
N HIS A 54 3.19 7.43 17.59
CA HIS A 54 2.10 7.02 16.69
C HIS A 54 1.35 8.21 16.06
N ARG A 55 2.07 9.25 15.66
CA ARG A 55 1.50 10.51 15.16
C ARG A 55 0.67 10.31 13.89
N LEU A 56 1.19 9.55 12.91
CA LEU A 56 0.52 9.37 11.62
C LEU A 56 -0.81 8.62 11.74
N ILE A 57 -0.85 7.58 12.58
CA ILE A 57 -2.11 6.85 12.79
C ILE A 57 -3.11 7.68 13.61
N ARG A 58 -2.66 8.40 14.64
CA ARG A 58 -3.54 9.31 15.41
C ARG A 58 -4.13 10.38 14.52
N ASP A 59 -3.31 11.08 13.74
CA ASP A 59 -3.78 12.06 12.76
C ASP A 59 -4.79 11.42 11.78
N SER A 60 -4.55 10.17 11.38
CA SER A 60 -5.47 9.47 10.47
C SER A 60 -6.83 9.15 11.08
N ILE A 61 -6.89 8.87 12.40
CA ILE A 61 -8.14 8.58 13.14
C ILE A 61 -8.99 9.85 13.28
N GLU A 62 -8.38 10.99 13.51
CA GLU A 62 -9.05 12.29 13.66
C GLU A 62 -9.69 12.79 12.35
N LYS A 63 -9.48 12.07 11.23
CA LYS A 63 -10.04 12.39 9.91
C LYS A 63 -9.73 13.81 9.43
N PRO A 64 -8.48 14.28 9.51
CA PRO A 64 -8.13 15.64 9.13
C PRO A 64 -8.33 15.86 7.62
N VAL A 65 -8.32 17.14 7.21
CA VAL A 65 -8.38 17.54 5.79
C VAL A 65 -7.20 16.98 4.99
N TYR A 66 -6.02 16.89 5.62
CA TYR A 66 -4.80 16.35 5.03
C TYR A 66 -4.20 15.27 5.93
N LYS A 67 -3.79 14.16 5.32
CA LYS A 67 -3.05 13.08 6.00
C LYS A 67 -2.17 12.31 5.05
N GLU A 68 -1.11 11.75 5.61
CA GLU A 68 -0.12 10.95 4.90
C GLU A 68 0.10 9.60 5.57
N LYS A 69 0.61 8.64 4.81
CA LYS A 69 1.06 7.34 5.31
C LYS A 69 2.22 6.87 4.45
N LEU A 70 3.25 6.36 5.10
CA LEU A 70 4.38 5.67 4.48
C LEU A 70 4.28 4.18 4.78
N ARG A 71 4.48 3.35 3.76
CA ARG A 71 4.56 1.90 3.93
C ARG A 71 5.51 1.26 2.94
N LEU A 72 6.09 0.16 3.33
CA LEU A 72 6.75 -0.80 2.45
C LEU A 72 5.78 -1.94 2.14
N ARG A 73 5.68 -2.36 0.87
CA ARG A 73 4.75 -3.41 0.44
C ARG A 73 5.44 -4.45 -0.40
N SER A 74 5.13 -5.71 -0.14
CA SER A 74 5.42 -6.84 -1.03
C SER A 74 4.15 -7.56 -1.49
N TYR A 75 4.28 -8.31 -2.57
CA TYR A 75 3.31 -9.28 -3.05
C TYR A 75 3.90 -10.69 -2.84
N GLY A 76 3.43 -11.38 -1.80
CA GLY A 76 4.04 -12.57 -1.25
C GLY A 76 5.20 -12.25 -0.29
N VAL A 77 5.80 -13.29 0.26
CA VAL A 77 6.97 -13.18 1.14
C VAL A 77 8.21 -12.93 0.26
N PRO A 78 8.90 -11.78 0.41
CA PRO A 78 10.06 -11.47 -0.40
C PRO A 78 11.33 -12.14 0.11
N ASP A 79 12.33 -12.30 -0.76
CA ASP A 79 13.74 -12.42 -0.44
C ASP A 79 14.45 -11.06 -0.64
N ASP A 80 15.75 -11.00 -0.35
CA ASP A 80 16.51 -9.76 -0.36
C ASP A 80 16.54 -9.06 -1.74
N ASP A 81 16.48 -9.86 -2.83
CA ASP A 81 16.48 -9.39 -4.22
C ASP A 81 15.08 -9.14 -4.79
N SER A 82 14.02 -9.51 -4.05
CA SER A 82 12.65 -9.35 -4.51
C SER A 82 12.26 -7.89 -4.60
N GLU A 83 11.57 -7.54 -5.69
CA GLU A 83 11.03 -6.19 -5.89
C GLU A 83 9.90 -5.91 -4.89
N VAL A 84 10.10 -4.86 -4.10
CA VAL A 84 9.13 -4.33 -3.15
C VAL A 84 8.79 -2.88 -3.46
N PHE A 85 7.78 -2.35 -2.82
CA PHE A 85 7.23 -1.04 -3.15
C PHE A 85 7.21 -0.12 -1.94
N ILE A 86 8.02 0.93 -1.98
CA ILE A 86 7.89 2.05 -1.04
C ILE A 86 6.73 2.91 -1.52
N GLU A 87 5.70 3.04 -0.70
CA GLU A 87 4.48 3.76 -1.06
C GLU A 87 4.20 4.92 -0.09
N LEU A 88 4.18 6.14 -0.63
CA LEU A 88 3.72 7.33 0.06
C LEU A 88 2.30 7.66 -0.40
N LYS A 89 1.34 7.55 0.51
CA LYS A 89 -0.08 7.86 0.27
C LYS A 89 -0.43 9.17 0.97
N LYS A 90 -0.87 10.15 0.20
CA LYS A 90 -1.35 11.44 0.69
C LYS A 90 -2.85 11.54 0.41
N LYS A 91 -3.61 12.06 1.36
CA LYS A 91 -5.04 12.36 1.16
C LYS A 91 -5.31 13.81 1.51
N TYR A 92 -5.87 14.55 0.56
CA TYR A 92 -6.28 15.93 0.75
C TYR A 92 -7.71 16.12 0.23
N LYS A 93 -8.61 16.64 1.07
CA LYS A 93 -10.04 16.89 0.72
C LYS A 93 -10.66 15.69 -0.02
N SER A 94 -10.50 14.49 0.54
CA SER A 94 -10.99 13.21 -0.03
C SER A 94 -10.29 12.72 -1.29
N VAL A 95 -9.43 13.49 -1.93
CA VAL A 95 -8.61 13.05 -3.07
C VAL A 95 -7.38 12.31 -2.54
N VAL A 96 -7.11 11.14 -3.11
CA VAL A 96 -5.95 10.31 -2.77
C VAL A 96 -4.89 10.46 -3.84
N TYR A 97 -3.67 10.77 -3.40
CA TYR A 97 -2.45 10.77 -4.22
C TYR A 97 -1.56 9.64 -3.73
N LYS A 98 -1.10 8.81 -4.65
CA LYS A 98 -0.21 7.70 -4.35
C LYS A 98 1.08 7.86 -5.15
N ARG A 99 2.20 7.80 -4.45
CA ARG A 99 3.54 7.68 -5.02
C ARG A 99 4.04 6.29 -4.73
N ARG A 100 4.69 5.66 -5.72
CA ARG A 100 5.23 4.32 -5.59
C ARG A 100 6.63 4.28 -6.19
N LEU A 101 7.58 3.79 -5.43
CA LEU A 101 8.93 3.49 -5.85
C LEU A 101 9.16 1.99 -5.72
N GLU A 102 9.65 1.37 -6.79
CA GLU A 102 9.98 -0.05 -6.86
C GLU A 102 11.49 -0.21 -6.70
N VAL A 103 11.91 -1.02 -5.74
CA VAL A 103 13.31 -1.28 -5.38
C VAL A 103 13.45 -2.69 -4.80
N PRO A 104 14.67 -3.31 -4.81
CA PRO A 104 14.92 -4.53 -4.07
C PRO A 104 14.60 -4.39 -2.58
N GLU A 105 14.18 -5.49 -1.93
CA GLU A 105 13.79 -5.48 -0.51
C GLU A 105 14.91 -4.99 0.39
N GLN A 106 16.13 -5.51 0.20
CA GLN A 106 17.29 -5.09 0.99
C GLN A 106 17.55 -3.59 0.85
N GLU A 107 17.50 -3.04 -0.37
CA GLU A 107 17.68 -1.60 -0.60
C GLU A 107 16.59 -0.78 0.11
N ALA A 108 15.33 -1.25 0.07
CA ALA A 108 14.23 -0.58 0.74
C ALA A 108 14.42 -0.53 2.26
N MET A 109 14.86 -1.63 2.87
CA MET A 109 15.12 -1.69 4.31
C MET A 109 16.35 -0.86 4.71
N ASP A 110 17.44 -0.93 3.96
CA ASP A 110 18.62 -0.12 4.18
C ASP A 110 18.31 1.38 4.09
N TYR A 111 17.42 1.77 3.16
CA TYR A 111 17.00 3.15 3.00
C TYR A 111 16.04 3.60 4.12
N LEU A 112 14.97 2.85 4.39
CA LEU A 112 13.93 3.28 5.32
C LEU A 112 14.30 3.12 6.79
N VAL A 113 15.13 2.14 7.11
CA VAL A 113 15.53 1.80 8.49
C VAL A 113 17.03 2.06 8.73
N GLY A 114 17.87 1.69 7.75
CA GLY A 114 19.33 1.84 7.86
C GLY A 114 19.83 3.25 7.56
N GLY A 115 18.99 4.16 7.04
CA GLY A 115 19.36 5.53 6.71
C GLY A 115 20.34 5.65 5.54
N GLN A 116 20.48 4.59 4.71
CA GLN A 116 21.30 4.62 3.51
C GLN A 116 20.56 5.35 2.38
N PRO A 117 21.25 6.09 1.50
CA PRO A 117 20.60 6.71 0.35
C PRO A 117 20.14 5.65 -0.67
N LEU A 118 19.06 5.94 -1.39
CA LEU A 118 18.67 5.15 -2.56
C LEU A 118 19.75 5.19 -3.64
N HIS A 119 19.95 4.06 -4.32
CA HIS A 119 20.90 3.97 -5.43
C HIS A 119 20.52 4.87 -6.61
N LYS A 120 19.22 5.08 -6.80
CA LYS A 120 18.67 5.88 -7.90
C LYS A 120 18.06 7.18 -7.40
N ASP A 121 18.65 8.32 -7.80
CA ASP A 121 18.02 9.61 -7.60
C ASP A 121 16.77 9.75 -8.48
N CYS A 122 15.63 9.97 -7.85
CA CYS A 122 14.36 10.17 -8.53
C CYS A 122 13.45 11.12 -7.73
N GLN A 123 12.46 11.71 -8.43
CA GLN A 123 11.53 12.63 -7.78
C GLN A 123 10.80 12.00 -6.60
N ILE A 124 10.34 10.75 -6.74
CA ILE A 124 9.59 10.05 -5.68
C ILE A 124 10.49 9.80 -4.47
N GLY A 125 11.77 9.42 -4.68
CA GLY A 125 12.74 9.29 -3.60
C GLY A 125 12.88 10.61 -2.82
N ARG A 126 13.08 11.74 -3.51
CA ARG A 126 13.16 13.06 -2.85
C ARG A 126 11.87 13.44 -2.11
N GLU A 127 10.68 13.04 -2.59
CA GLU A 127 9.42 13.25 -1.85
C GLU A 127 9.36 12.39 -0.57
N ILE A 128 9.92 11.18 -0.60
CA ILE A 128 10.02 10.30 0.57
C ILE A 128 11.06 10.84 1.56
N ASP A 129 12.23 11.29 1.08
CA ASP A 129 13.25 11.95 1.91
C ASP A 129 12.66 13.16 2.66
N TYR A 130 11.93 14.01 1.94
CA TYR A 130 11.24 15.14 2.56
C TYR A 130 10.24 14.70 3.63
N PHE A 131 9.46 13.65 3.36
CA PHE A 131 8.52 13.08 4.32
C PHE A 131 9.25 12.60 5.59
N MET A 132 10.36 11.85 5.45
CA MET A 132 11.15 11.38 6.58
C MET A 132 11.80 12.53 7.37
N GLN A 133 12.15 13.64 6.72
CA GLN A 133 12.65 14.84 7.40
C GLN A 133 11.55 15.57 8.21
N VAL A 134 10.31 15.58 7.71
CA VAL A 134 9.15 16.21 8.40
C VAL A 134 8.71 15.39 9.60
N TYR A 135 8.61 14.07 9.42
CA TYR A 135 8.25 13.12 10.48
C TYR A 135 9.54 12.46 10.99
N LYS A 136 10.27 13.18 11.86
CA LYS A 136 11.51 12.67 12.45
C LYS A 136 11.25 11.39 13.23
N ASP A 137 12.28 10.55 13.30
CA ASP A 137 12.26 9.30 14.06
C ASP A 137 11.18 8.30 13.58
N LEU A 138 10.92 8.27 12.24
CA LEU A 138 10.07 7.23 11.66
C LEU A 138 10.72 5.86 11.83
N GLU A 139 9.91 4.92 12.30
CA GLU A 139 10.31 3.53 12.50
C GLU A 139 9.20 2.59 11.99
N PRO A 140 9.51 1.32 11.68
CA PRO A 140 8.49 0.32 11.45
C PRO A 140 7.56 0.22 12.67
N ALA A 141 6.25 0.30 12.49
CA ALA A 141 5.28 0.33 13.58
C ALA A 141 4.37 -0.90 13.60
N VAL A 142 4.01 -1.42 12.43
CA VAL A 142 3.14 -2.59 12.31
C VAL A 142 3.35 -3.29 10.99
N VAL A 143 3.41 -4.63 11.02
CA VAL A 143 3.25 -5.48 9.83
C VAL A 143 1.79 -5.83 9.69
N LEU A 144 1.27 -5.74 8.49
CA LEU A 144 -0.10 -6.10 8.14
C LEU A 144 -0.07 -6.97 6.89
N SER A 145 -0.57 -8.21 6.99
CA SER A 145 -0.75 -9.10 5.86
C SER A 145 -2.22 -9.41 5.62
N TYR A 146 -2.58 -9.66 4.36
CA TYR A 146 -3.91 -10.08 3.96
C TYR A 146 -3.89 -10.72 2.58
N GLU A 147 -4.91 -11.49 2.30
CA GLU A 147 -5.19 -12.00 0.97
C GLU A 147 -6.14 -11.05 0.25
N ARG A 148 -5.97 -10.93 -1.05
CA ARG A 148 -6.77 -10.05 -1.91
C ARG A 148 -7.19 -10.75 -3.18
N ASP A 149 -8.49 -10.78 -3.43
CA ASP A 149 -9.05 -11.07 -4.72
C ASP A 149 -9.38 -9.78 -5.46
N SER A 150 -8.97 -9.69 -6.73
CA SER A 150 -9.07 -8.47 -7.53
C SER A 150 -9.86 -8.71 -8.81
N TYR A 151 -10.83 -7.83 -9.06
CA TYR A 151 -11.71 -7.86 -10.22
C TYR A 151 -11.73 -6.52 -10.94
N LYS A 152 -11.91 -6.54 -12.25
CA LYS A 152 -12.11 -5.38 -13.11
C LYS A 152 -13.44 -5.49 -13.85
N GLY A 153 -14.05 -4.35 -14.16
CA GLY A 153 -15.26 -4.32 -14.96
C GLY A 153 -15.04 -4.89 -16.38
N ILE A 154 -16.02 -5.60 -16.89
CA ILE A 154 -16.02 -6.14 -18.27
C ILE A 154 -16.17 -4.99 -19.27
N ASP A 155 -17.17 -4.13 -19.05
CA ASP A 155 -17.49 -3.00 -19.93
C ASP A 155 -16.74 -1.71 -19.54
N ASP A 156 -16.34 -1.59 -18.25
CA ASP A 156 -15.57 -0.46 -17.73
C ASP A 156 -14.30 -0.96 -17.04
N PRO A 157 -13.15 -1.03 -17.74
CA PRO A 157 -11.87 -1.50 -17.18
C PRO A 157 -11.32 -0.63 -16.04
N GLU A 158 -11.81 0.61 -15.87
CA GLU A 158 -11.41 1.49 -14.77
C GLU A 158 -12.15 1.15 -13.47
N LEU A 159 -13.31 0.53 -13.55
CA LEU A 159 -14.02 0.02 -12.37
C LEU A 159 -13.26 -1.18 -11.80
N ARG A 160 -12.94 -1.11 -10.51
CA ARG A 160 -12.26 -2.19 -9.78
C ARG A 160 -12.96 -2.48 -8.47
N ILE A 161 -13.09 -3.77 -8.17
CA ILE A 161 -13.54 -4.27 -6.88
C ILE A 161 -12.45 -5.20 -6.35
N THR A 162 -12.09 -5.04 -5.08
CA THR A 162 -11.16 -5.94 -4.39
C THR A 162 -11.76 -6.42 -3.09
N PHE A 163 -11.56 -7.68 -2.77
CA PHE A 163 -11.92 -8.27 -1.49
C PHE A 163 -10.65 -8.58 -0.71
N ASP A 164 -10.54 -8.01 0.48
CA ASP A 164 -9.43 -8.25 1.41
C ASP A 164 -9.94 -9.13 2.54
N TYR A 165 -9.25 -10.24 2.80
CA TYR A 165 -9.62 -11.21 3.83
C TYR A 165 -8.37 -11.84 4.47
N ASN A 166 -8.55 -12.66 5.51
CA ASN A 166 -7.46 -13.24 6.30
C ASN A 166 -6.47 -12.18 6.78
N ILE A 167 -7.01 -11.10 7.34
CA ILE A 167 -6.20 -9.96 7.77
C ILE A 167 -5.49 -10.32 9.07
N LEU A 168 -4.16 -10.33 9.04
CA LEU A 168 -3.28 -10.56 10.18
C LEU A 168 -2.42 -9.33 10.42
N TRP A 169 -2.04 -9.09 11.66
CA TRP A 169 -1.13 -8.00 12.00
C TRP A 169 -0.25 -8.38 13.20
N GLN A 170 0.92 -7.77 13.25
CA GLN A 170 1.86 -7.89 14.38
C GLN A 170 2.68 -6.61 14.53
N ASN A 171 3.25 -6.41 15.72
CA ASN A 171 4.07 -5.24 16.06
C ASN A 171 5.39 -5.61 16.76
N ASP A 172 5.76 -6.87 16.81
CA ASP A 172 6.96 -7.40 17.45
C ASP A 172 8.03 -7.86 16.44
N ASP A 173 7.66 -8.40 15.31
CA ASP A 173 8.56 -8.78 14.22
C ASP A 173 8.20 -8.00 12.95
N LEU A 174 8.92 -6.89 12.75
CA LEU A 174 8.57 -5.88 11.76
C LEU A 174 9.34 -6.07 10.45
N THR A 175 9.32 -7.29 9.92
CA THR A 175 9.93 -7.66 8.62
C THR A 175 8.88 -8.13 7.62
N LEU A 176 9.21 -8.08 6.31
CA LEU A 176 8.37 -8.65 5.25
C LEU A 176 8.59 -10.15 5.05
N GLN A 177 9.67 -10.71 5.59
CA GLN A 177 10.19 -12.05 5.28
C GLN A 177 9.58 -13.17 6.13
N LYS A 178 8.55 -12.89 6.91
CA LYS A 178 7.87 -13.91 7.73
C LYS A 178 6.38 -13.93 7.58
#